data_40fbdd9f96b3fb3b63bf8d75bdf4417e
#
_entry.id   40fbdd9f96b3fb3b63bf8d75bdf4417e
#
_cell.length_a   1.000
_cell.length_b   1.000
_cell.length_c   1.000
_cell.angle_alpha   90.00
_cell.angle_beta   90.00
_cell.angle_gamma   90.00
#
_symmetry.space_group_name_H-M   'P 1'
#
loop_
_entity.id
_entity.type
_entity.pdbx_description
1 polymer ?
#
loop_
_entity_poly.entity_id
_entity_poly.type
_entity_poly.pdbx_seq_one_letter_code
_entity_poly.pdbx_strand_id
1 'polypeptide(L)'
;AYRRQRQMCIGDSPHFRHLAETDAAPREMLSAYVASNWRRCLAILEERRAALQLDMTLGVERARHMLDTITHRALARYLSAFRRVALGRMADTFGRSATQLAEHLVALALAGKVRVAIDWPAQTIEVLEEEPSSLGTLIERGQETAVLRSRLALAANMTAAGVCVRR
;
A
#
# COMPACT_ATOMS: atom_id res chain seq x y z
N ALA A 1 22.84 -9.86 -16.25
CA ALA A 1 21.59 -10.58 -16.26
C ALA A 1 20.73 -10.09 -15.08
N TYR A 2 19.87 -9.12 -15.31
CA TYR A 2 18.89 -8.66 -14.33
C TYR A 2 17.88 -9.79 -14.13
N ARG A 3 17.99 -10.54 -13.06
CA ARG A 3 16.93 -11.42 -12.57
C ARG A 3 15.76 -10.52 -12.17
N ARG A 4 14.79 -10.31 -13.05
CA ARG A 4 13.47 -9.85 -12.66
C ARG A 4 12.98 -10.87 -11.61
N GLN A 5 13.03 -10.49 -10.34
CA GLN A 5 12.21 -11.16 -9.34
C GLN A 5 10.77 -10.97 -9.79
N ARG A 6 10.21 -11.99 -10.43
CA ARG A 6 8.76 -12.08 -10.61
C ARG A 6 8.22 -12.13 -9.19
N GLN A 7 7.67 -11.01 -8.73
CA GLN A 7 6.78 -11.06 -7.60
C GLN A 7 5.70 -12.06 -8.00
N MET A 8 5.77 -13.25 -7.43
CA MET A 8 4.72 -14.25 -7.62
C MET A 8 3.44 -13.59 -7.09
N CYS A 9 2.50 -13.33 -8.00
CA CYS A 9 1.18 -12.88 -7.60
C CYS A 9 0.63 -13.92 -6.63
N ILE A 10 0.05 -13.49 -5.52
CA ILE A 10 -0.57 -14.40 -4.53
C ILE A 10 -1.49 -15.40 -5.21
N GLY A 11 -2.18 -14.98 -6.28
CA GLY A 11 -3.03 -15.85 -7.11
C GLY A 11 -2.32 -17.00 -7.83
N ASP A 12 -1.00 -16.94 -8.00
CA ASP A 12 -0.22 -18.00 -8.66
C ASP A 12 0.29 -19.05 -7.66
N SER A 13 0.16 -18.79 -6.36
CA SER A 13 0.52 -19.76 -5.32
C SER A 13 -0.43 -20.98 -5.37
N PRO A 14 0.11 -22.22 -5.42
CA PRO A 14 -0.73 -23.44 -5.42
C PRO A 14 -1.58 -23.53 -4.15
N HIS A 15 -1.06 -23.09 -3.01
CA HIS A 15 -1.80 -23.05 -1.74
C HIS A 15 -2.99 -22.08 -1.78
N PHE A 16 -2.81 -20.92 -2.43
CA PHE A 16 -3.90 -19.95 -2.58
C PHE A 16 -4.98 -20.47 -3.53
N ARG A 17 -4.60 -21.16 -4.61
CA ARG A 17 -5.57 -21.78 -5.53
C ARG A 17 -6.42 -22.81 -4.82
N HIS A 18 -5.80 -23.70 -4.05
CA HIS A 18 -6.53 -24.69 -3.27
C HIS A 18 -7.47 -24.05 -2.24
N LEU A 19 -7.01 -23.02 -1.53
CA LEU A 19 -7.87 -22.25 -0.63
C LEU A 19 -9.04 -21.59 -1.35
N ALA A 20 -8.79 -21.00 -2.53
CA ALA A 20 -9.81 -20.32 -3.33
C ALA A 20 -10.84 -21.29 -3.97
N GLU A 21 -10.49 -22.56 -4.14
CA GLU A 21 -11.40 -23.62 -4.56
C GLU A 21 -12.30 -24.06 -3.41
N THR A 22 -11.76 -24.10 -2.19
CA THR A 22 -12.49 -24.53 -1.00
C THR A 22 -13.39 -23.43 -0.45
N ASP A 23 -12.93 -22.15 -0.49
CA ASP A 23 -13.66 -20.99 0.00
C ASP A 23 -13.57 -19.83 -1.01
N ALA A 24 -14.72 -19.40 -1.50
CA ALA A 24 -14.80 -18.30 -2.46
C ALA A 24 -14.55 -16.92 -1.83
N ALA A 25 -14.74 -16.74 -0.53
CA ALA A 25 -14.67 -15.45 0.14
C ALA A 25 -13.28 -14.79 0.09
N PRO A 26 -12.15 -15.48 0.32
CA PRO A 26 -10.81 -14.90 0.17
C PRO A 26 -10.52 -14.44 -1.26
N ARG A 27 -11.00 -15.18 -2.25
CA ARG A 27 -10.85 -14.82 -3.66
C ARG A 27 -11.67 -13.57 -4.00
N GLU A 28 -12.92 -13.52 -3.55
CA GLU A 28 -13.79 -12.37 -3.76
C GLU A 28 -13.24 -11.12 -3.06
N MET A 29 -12.78 -11.27 -1.82
CA MET A 29 -12.14 -10.18 -1.07
C MET A 29 -10.92 -9.63 -1.79
N LEU A 30 -10.02 -10.50 -2.28
CA LEU A 30 -8.83 -10.09 -3.03
C LEU A 30 -9.22 -9.40 -4.34
N SER A 31 -10.20 -9.93 -5.07
CA SER A 31 -10.73 -9.33 -6.30
C SER A 31 -11.32 -7.94 -6.03
N ALA A 32 -12.12 -7.79 -4.97
CA ALA A 32 -12.67 -6.50 -4.55
C ALA A 32 -11.57 -5.51 -4.16
N TYR A 33 -10.52 -5.97 -3.44
CA TYR A 33 -9.37 -5.14 -3.06
C TYR A 33 -8.60 -4.64 -4.29
N VAL A 34 -8.32 -5.50 -5.25
CA VAL A 34 -7.62 -5.14 -6.50
C VAL A 34 -8.45 -4.17 -7.34
N ALA A 35 -9.76 -4.41 -7.42
CA ALA A 35 -10.71 -3.53 -8.10
C ALA A 35 -10.99 -2.21 -7.36
N SER A 36 -10.35 -1.99 -6.18
CA SER A 36 -10.59 -0.82 -5.32
C SER A 36 -12.03 -0.69 -4.83
N ASN A 37 -12.78 -1.79 -4.79
CA ASN A 37 -14.11 -1.86 -4.21
C ASN A 37 -14.01 -2.09 -2.69
N TRP A 38 -13.66 -1.02 -1.98
CA TRP A 38 -13.38 -1.07 -0.55
C TRP A 38 -14.57 -1.50 0.28
N ARG A 39 -15.77 -1.04 -0.09
CA ARG A 39 -17.02 -1.38 0.59
C ARG A 39 -17.24 -2.89 0.61
N ARG A 40 -17.15 -3.56 -0.55
CA ARG A 40 -17.35 -5.00 -0.64
C ARG A 40 -16.22 -5.77 0.06
N CYS A 41 -14.99 -5.33 -0.10
CA CYS A 41 -13.83 -5.93 0.56
C CYS A 41 -13.98 -5.92 2.09
N LEU A 42 -14.36 -4.78 2.68
CA LEU A 42 -14.55 -4.66 4.12
C LEU A 42 -15.80 -5.39 4.62
N ALA A 43 -16.86 -5.46 3.82
CA ALA A 43 -18.06 -6.23 4.16
C ALA A 43 -17.74 -7.72 4.30
N ILE A 44 -17.01 -8.30 3.35
CA ILE A 44 -16.58 -9.71 3.42
C ILE A 44 -15.70 -9.96 4.65
N LEU A 45 -14.81 -9.03 4.96
CA LEU A 45 -13.96 -9.12 6.16
C LEU A 45 -14.79 -9.11 7.44
N GLU A 46 -15.81 -8.26 7.50
CA GLU A 46 -16.68 -8.16 8.67
C GLU A 46 -17.55 -9.41 8.84
N GLU A 47 -18.10 -9.94 7.75
CA GLU A 47 -18.83 -11.21 7.73
C GLU A 47 -17.97 -12.37 8.26
N ARG A 48 -16.68 -12.36 7.96
CA ARG A 48 -15.74 -13.41 8.40
C ARG A 48 -15.10 -13.15 9.75
N ARG A 49 -15.31 -12.00 10.36
CA ARG A 49 -14.68 -11.60 11.63
C ARG A 49 -14.87 -12.66 12.73
N ALA A 50 -16.10 -13.10 12.92
CA ALA A 50 -16.42 -14.08 13.97
C ALA A 50 -15.72 -15.44 13.73
N ALA A 51 -15.73 -15.92 12.51
CA ALA A 51 -15.06 -17.17 12.14
C ALA A 51 -13.53 -17.08 12.33
N LEU A 52 -12.91 -15.96 11.94
CA LEU A 52 -11.48 -15.74 12.12
C LEU A 52 -11.07 -15.62 13.60
N GLN A 53 -11.94 -15.08 14.46
CA GLN A 53 -11.68 -14.98 15.89
C GLN A 53 -11.82 -16.33 16.62
N LEU A 54 -12.64 -17.23 16.10
CA LEU A 54 -12.82 -18.58 16.62
C LEU A 54 -11.73 -19.56 16.15
N ASP A 55 -10.93 -19.18 15.17
CA ASP A 55 -9.85 -20.02 14.66
C ASP A 55 -8.76 -20.19 15.73
N MET A 56 -8.58 -21.42 16.17
CA MET A 56 -7.63 -21.77 17.23
C MET A 56 -6.17 -21.53 16.83
N THR A 57 -5.87 -21.56 15.54
CA THR A 57 -4.49 -21.34 15.03
C THR A 57 -4.15 -19.87 14.95
N LEU A 58 -5.13 -19.02 14.62
CA LEU A 58 -4.96 -17.58 14.50
C LEU A 58 -5.07 -16.88 15.86
N GLY A 59 -6.09 -17.21 16.61
CA GLY A 59 -6.40 -16.57 17.89
C GLY A 59 -7.03 -15.17 17.72
N VAL A 60 -7.72 -14.70 18.74
CA VAL A 60 -8.51 -13.45 18.70
C VAL A 60 -7.65 -12.23 18.39
N GLU A 61 -6.50 -12.11 19.05
CA GLU A 61 -5.64 -10.92 18.90
C GLU A 61 -5.01 -10.83 17.52
N ARG A 62 -4.55 -11.95 16.96
CA ARG A 62 -3.97 -11.97 15.61
C ARG A 62 -5.02 -11.73 14.53
N ALA A 63 -6.24 -12.28 14.73
CA ALA A 63 -7.37 -12.04 13.83
C ALA A 63 -7.72 -10.55 13.81
N ARG A 64 -7.83 -9.91 14.98
CA ARG A 64 -8.05 -8.46 15.10
C ARG A 64 -6.97 -7.67 14.39
N HIS A 65 -5.70 -7.93 14.70
CA HIS A 65 -4.58 -7.24 14.08
C HIS A 65 -4.55 -7.39 12.56
N MET A 66 -4.89 -8.57 12.04
CA MET A 66 -4.99 -8.81 10.60
C MET A 66 -6.10 -7.96 9.96
N LEU A 67 -7.29 -7.94 10.55
CA LEU A 67 -8.43 -7.14 10.09
C LEU A 67 -8.11 -5.64 10.08
N ASP A 68 -7.51 -5.15 11.16
CA ASP A 68 -7.07 -3.76 11.27
C ASP A 68 -5.99 -3.44 10.22
N THR A 69 -5.02 -4.32 10.02
CA THR A 69 -3.96 -4.14 9.02
C THR A 69 -4.51 -4.04 7.60
N ILE A 70 -5.50 -4.88 7.24
CA ILE A 70 -6.13 -4.83 5.92
C ILE A 70 -6.91 -3.52 5.75
N THR A 71 -7.69 -3.14 6.76
CA THR A 71 -8.44 -1.88 6.78
C THR A 71 -7.51 -0.67 6.63
N HIS A 72 -6.43 -0.66 7.39
CA HIS A 72 -5.42 0.40 7.36
C HIS A 72 -4.75 0.53 5.98
N ARG A 73 -4.38 -0.60 5.38
CA ARG A 73 -3.80 -0.61 4.03
C ARG A 73 -4.79 -0.12 2.96
N ALA A 74 -6.07 -0.49 3.10
CA ALA A 74 -7.12 -0.01 2.20
C ALA A 74 -7.29 1.52 2.31
N LEU A 75 -7.33 2.06 3.53
CA LEU A 75 -7.41 3.50 3.79
C LEU A 75 -6.19 4.25 3.24
N ALA A 76 -4.99 3.77 3.54
CA ALA A 76 -3.75 4.36 3.05
C ALA A 76 -3.68 4.37 1.52
N ARG A 77 -4.06 3.25 0.87
CA ARG A 77 -4.10 3.16 -0.59
C ARG A 77 -5.14 4.09 -1.21
N TYR A 78 -6.29 4.26 -0.58
CA TYR A 78 -7.30 5.21 -1.04
C TYR A 78 -6.78 6.65 -0.95
N LEU A 79 -6.22 7.02 0.21
CA LEU A 79 -5.70 8.36 0.45
C LEU A 79 -4.52 8.72 -0.46
N SER A 80 -3.68 7.76 -0.82
CA SER A 80 -2.53 8.00 -1.73
C SER A 80 -2.94 8.49 -3.13
N ALA A 81 -4.20 8.32 -3.52
CA ALA A 81 -4.71 8.79 -4.81
C ALA A 81 -5.21 10.25 -4.77
N PHE A 82 -5.31 10.86 -3.59
CA PHE A 82 -5.93 12.17 -3.41
C PHE A 82 -5.08 13.08 -2.52
N ARG A 83 -5.05 14.37 -2.84
CA ARG A 83 -4.49 15.40 -1.95
C ARG A 83 -5.51 15.87 -0.92
N ARG A 84 -6.77 15.97 -1.32
CA ARG A 84 -7.88 16.38 -0.46
C ARG A 84 -9.12 15.56 -0.78
N VAL A 85 -9.81 15.08 0.26
CA VAL A 85 -11.01 14.24 0.15
C VAL A 85 -12.06 14.71 1.13
N ALA A 86 -13.32 14.79 0.70
CA ALA A 86 -14.44 15.01 1.60
C ALA A 86 -14.68 13.76 2.47
N LEU A 87 -14.79 13.96 3.78
CA LEU A 87 -14.96 12.89 4.76
C LEU A 87 -16.22 12.05 4.46
N GLY A 88 -17.33 12.68 4.06
CA GLY A 88 -18.57 11.99 3.68
C GLY A 88 -18.37 11.06 2.48
N ARG A 89 -17.71 11.53 1.41
CA ARG A 89 -17.43 10.68 0.23
C ARG A 89 -16.58 9.46 0.58
N MET A 90 -15.60 9.66 1.45
CA MET A 90 -14.77 8.56 1.90
C MET A 90 -15.59 7.58 2.75
N ALA A 91 -16.44 8.08 3.64
CA ALA A 91 -17.34 7.27 4.46
C ALA A 91 -18.28 6.40 3.60
N ASP A 92 -18.88 6.98 2.56
CA ASP A 92 -19.72 6.25 1.61
C ASP A 92 -18.94 5.15 0.86
N THR A 93 -17.71 5.47 0.44
CA THR A 93 -16.84 4.53 -0.29
C THR A 93 -16.46 3.33 0.56
N PHE A 94 -16.25 3.53 1.87
CA PHE A 94 -15.90 2.47 2.81
C PHE A 94 -17.11 1.85 3.50
N GLY A 95 -18.32 2.40 3.32
CA GLY A 95 -19.54 1.92 3.95
C GLY A 95 -19.54 2.05 5.48
N ARG A 96 -18.86 3.06 6.01
CA ARG A 96 -18.73 3.35 7.44
C ARG A 96 -19.27 4.74 7.76
N SER A 97 -19.57 5.02 9.05
CA SER A 97 -19.90 6.37 9.46
C SER A 97 -18.69 7.29 9.41
N ALA A 98 -18.91 8.60 9.17
CA ALA A 98 -17.85 9.58 9.12
C ALA A 98 -17.04 9.65 10.43
N THR A 99 -17.72 9.49 11.57
CA THR A 99 -17.08 9.47 12.90
C THR A 99 -16.14 8.29 13.08
N GLN A 100 -16.61 7.07 12.80
CA GLN A 100 -15.77 5.87 12.88
C GLN A 100 -14.56 5.94 11.94
N LEU A 101 -14.76 6.48 10.73
CA LEU A 101 -13.69 6.65 9.77
C LEU A 101 -12.65 7.65 10.27
N ALA A 102 -13.10 8.76 10.85
CA ALA A 102 -12.20 9.76 11.42
C ALA A 102 -11.40 9.21 12.60
N GLU A 103 -12.03 8.43 13.49
CA GLU A 103 -11.32 7.75 14.59
C GLU A 103 -10.22 6.81 14.07
N HIS A 104 -10.51 6.01 13.04
CA HIS A 104 -9.50 5.17 12.39
C HIS A 104 -8.37 5.98 11.77
N LEU A 105 -8.67 7.11 11.13
CA LEU A 105 -7.65 7.99 10.54
C LEU A 105 -6.77 8.65 11.61
N VAL A 106 -7.36 9.10 12.71
CA VAL A 106 -6.62 9.63 13.85
C VAL A 106 -5.69 8.57 14.43
N ALA A 107 -6.18 7.35 14.64
CA ALA A 107 -5.35 6.24 15.13
C ALA A 107 -4.17 5.93 14.18
N LEU A 108 -4.42 5.97 12.86
CA LEU A 108 -3.38 5.79 11.85
C LEU A 108 -2.36 6.93 11.82
N ALA A 109 -2.82 8.16 11.98
CA ALA A 109 -1.96 9.34 12.04
C ALA A 109 -1.07 9.32 13.30
N LEU A 110 -1.63 8.98 14.45
CA LEU A 110 -0.89 8.81 15.70
C LEU A 110 0.14 7.68 15.62
N ALA A 111 -0.19 6.60 14.91
CA ALA A 111 0.75 5.51 14.65
C ALA A 111 1.82 5.84 13.58
N GLY A 112 1.80 7.06 13.03
CA GLY A 112 2.74 7.51 11.99
C GLY A 112 2.61 6.78 10.65
N LYS A 113 1.50 6.05 10.42
CA LYS A 113 1.29 5.26 9.20
C LYS A 113 0.73 6.07 8.04
N VAL A 114 0.04 7.18 8.34
CA VAL A 114 -0.55 8.10 7.36
C VAL A 114 -0.39 9.52 7.88
N ARG A 115 -0.03 10.44 7.01
CA ARG A 115 0.06 11.87 7.34
C ARG A 115 -1.15 12.58 6.79
N VAL A 116 -2.11 12.87 7.65
CA VAL A 116 -3.36 13.53 7.28
C VAL A 116 -3.69 14.64 8.27
N ALA A 117 -4.26 15.72 7.78
CA ALA A 117 -4.91 16.76 8.57
C ALA A 117 -6.43 16.64 8.34
N ILE A 118 -7.20 16.66 9.42
CA ILE A 118 -8.66 16.59 9.35
C ILE A 118 -9.20 17.98 9.69
N ASP A 119 -9.87 18.58 8.70
CA ASP A 119 -10.59 19.84 8.87
C ASP A 119 -12.06 19.50 9.21
N TRP A 120 -12.40 19.63 10.49
CA TRP A 120 -13.74 19.31 10.98
C TRP A 120 -14.83 20.28 10.48
N PRO A 121 -14.62 21.62 10.48
CA PRO A 121 -15.58 22.56 9.92
C PRO A 121 -15.89 22.30 8.45
N ALA A 122 -14.86 22.04 7.65
CA ALA A 122 -15.01 21.77 6.22
C ALA A 122 -15.33 20.31 5.88
N GLN A 123 -15.33 19.41 6.88
CA GLN A 123 -15.50 17.96 6.69
C GLN A 123 -14.60 17.39 5.60
N THR A 124 -13.34 17.84 5.58
CA THR A 124 -12.35 17.43 4.59
C THR A 124 -11.11 16.86 5.25
N ILE A 125 -10.49 15.92 4.55
CA ILE A 125 -9.22 15.30 4.90
C ILE A 125 -8.19 15.80 3.89
N GLU A 126 -7.10 16.37 4.36
CA GLU A 126 -5.96 16.74 3.54
C GLU A 126 -4.81 15.78 3.80
N VAL A 127 -4.29 15.21 2.72
CA VAL A 127 -3.14 14.31 2.78
C VAL A 127 -1.88 15.17 2.71
N LEU A 128 -1.09 15.13 3.77
CA LEU A 128 0.19 15.83 3.84
C LEU A 128 1.22 15.01 3.07
N GLU A 129 1.73 15.56 1.96
CA GLU A 129 2.82 14.93 1.23
C GLU A 129 4.04 14.79 2.17
N GLU A 130 4.75 13.68 2.03
CA GLU A 130 6.08 13.61 2.61
C GLU A 130 6.91 14.68 1.90
N GLU A 131 7.32 15.70 2.63
CA GLU A 131 8.48 16.45 2.18
C GLU A 131 9.60 15.43 2.04
N PRO A 132 10.18 15.27 0.84
CA PRO A 132 11.26 14.33 0.66
C PRO A 132 12.30 14.66 1.72
N SER A 133 12.47 13.76 2.69
CA SER A 133 13.43 13.98 3.76
C SER A 133 14.73 14.38 3.06
N SER A 134 15.38 15.44 3.51
CA SER A 134 16.63 15.93 2.91
C SER A 134 17.66 14.80 2.73
N LEU A 135 17.58 13.76 3.56
CA LEU A 135 18.30 12.50 3.44
C LEU A 135 17.85 11.64 2.24
N GLY A 136 16.55 11.51 1.97
CA GLY A 136 16.04 10.76 0.82
C GLY A 136 16.50 11.37 -0.50
N THR A 137 16.36 12.68 -0.64
CA THR A 137 16.84 13.42 -1.83
C THR A 137 18.36 13.41 -1.96
N LEU A 138 19.10 13.38 -0.86
CA LEU A 138 20.57 13.23 -0.87
C LEU A 138 20.99 11.83 -1.30
N ILE A 139 20.26 10.77 -0.87
CA ILE A 139 20.54 9.40 -1.28
C ILE A 139 20.23 9.21 -2.78
N GLU A 140 19.10 9.70 -3.27
CA GLU A 140 18.75 9.65 -4.70
C GLU A 140 19.76 10.40 -5.56
N ARG A 141 20.12 11.62 -5.20
CA ARG A 141 21.19 12.38 -5.87
C ARG A 141 22.55 11.69 -5.78
N GLY A 142 22.85 11.07 -4.65
CA GLY A 142 24.05 10.27 -4.47
C GLY A 142 24.10 9.06 -5.40
N GLN A 143 22.98 8.36 -5.60
CA GLN A 143 22.88 7.25 -6.54
C GLN A 143 22.99 7.71 -8.00
N GLU A 144 22.33 8.79 -8.38
CA GLU A 144 22.46 9.37 -9.73
C GLU A 144 23.89 9.80 -10.05
N THR A 145 24.56 10.47 -9.11
CA THR A 145 25.96 10.86 -9.29
C THR A 145 26.91 9.67 -9.35
N ALA A 146 26.66 8.59 -8.62
CA ALA A 146 27.44 7.36 -8.68
C ALA A 146 27.30 6.66 -10.05
N VAL A 147 26.06 6.63 -10.61
CA VAL A 147 25.81 6.09 -11.96
C VAL A 147 26.49 6.94 -13.03
N LEU A 148 26.43 8.26 -12.92
CA LEU A 148 27.13 9.17 -13.84
C LEU A 148 28.64 8.99 -13.77
N ARG A 149 29.22 8.88 -12.58
CA ARG A 149 30.65 8.59 -12.39
C ARG A 149 31.07 7.27 -13.02
N SER A 150 30.29 6.21 -12.82
CA SER A 150 30.59 4.91 -13.41
C SER A 150 30.52 4.93 -14.94
N ARG A 151 29.56 5.66 -15.52
CA ARG A 151 29.45 5.86 -16.99
C ARG A 151 30.62 6.67 -17.55
N LEU A 152 31.03 7.74 -16.86
CA LEU A 152 32.17 8.55 -17.27
C LEU A 152 33.49 7.78 -17.18
N ALA A 153 33.69 7.00 -16.11
CA ALA A 153 34.85 6.14 -15.95
C ALA A 153 34.92 5.05 -17.04
N LEU A 154 33.76 4.45 -17.37
CA LEU A 154 33.68 3.49 -18.46
C LEU A 154 34.01 4.14 -19.82
N ALA A 155 33.46 5.32 -20.11
CA ALA A 155 33.73 6.05 -21.34
C ALA A 155 35.22 6.44 -21.43
N ALA A 156 35.82 6.91 -20.35
CA ALA A 156 37.26 7.24 -20.28
C ALA A 156 38.13 6.00 -20.54
N ASN A 157 37.81 4.86 -19.92
CA ASN A 157 38.52 3.61 -20.15
C ASN A 157 38.36 3.10 -21.59
N MET A 158 37.17 3.24 -22.19
CA MET A 158 36.96 2.86 -23.59
C MET A 158 37.74 3.75 -24.57
N THR A 159 37.79 5.06 -24.32
CA THR A 159 38.61 5.97 -25.15
C THR A 159 40.08 5.71 -24.97
N ALA A 160 40.58 5.41 -23.77
CA ALA A 160 41.97 5.04 -23.51
C ALA A 160 42.33 3.70 -24.16
N ALA A 161 41.40 2.76 -24.25
CA ALA A 161 41.55 1.49 -24.97
C ALA A 161 41.39 1.56 -26.49
N GLY A 162 41.17 2.75 -27.06
CA GLY A 162 41.00 2.93 -28.49
C GLY A 162 39.69 2.39 -29.07
N VAL A 163 38.71 2.10 -28.20
CA VAL A 163 37.38 1.61 -28.66
C VAL A 163 36.51 2.79 -29.04
N CYS A 164 36.37 3.03 -30.35
CA CYS A 164 35.43 4.01 -30.88
C CYS A 164 34.01 3.43 -30.89
N VAL A 165 33.13 3.97 -30.04
CA VAL A 165 31.69 3.69 -30.12
C VAL A 165 31.11 4.57 -31.25
N ARG A 166 30.82 3.98 -32.41
CA ARG A 166 30.01 4.65 -33.41
C ARG A 166 28.60 4.86 -32.87
N ARG A 167 28.12 6.11 -32.93
CA ARG A 167 26.70 6.46 -32.67
C ARG A 167 25.81 5.89 -33.74
#